data_7af0b98131be4e7e79d874fd1f889bd9
#
_entry.id   7af0b98131be4e7e79d874fd1f889bd9
#
_cell.length_a   1.000
_cell.length_b   1.000
_cell.length_c   1.000
_cell.angle_alpha   90.00
_cell.angle_beta   90.00
_cell.angle_gamma   90.00
#
_symmetry.space_group_name_H-M   'P 1'
#
loop_
_entity.id
_entity.type
_entity.pdbx_description
1 polymer ?
#
loop_
_entity_poly.entity_id
_entity_poly.type
_entity_poly.pdbx_seq_one_letter_code
_entity_poly.pdbx_strand_id
1 'polypeptide(L)'
;MEIKIQSVHFDADVKLLEFIEKKISKLQTFYDHILAVDVILKLESHGQIHDKVTEIILTVPGNKLLAKENCKTFEEGTDLCVDVLKRQVVKYKEKHRDH
;
A
#
# COMPACT_ATOMS: atom_id res chain seq x y z
N MET A 1 4.96 -5.87 12.10
CA MET A 1 4.84 -5.49 10.69
C MET A 1 5.93 -4.50 10.33
N GLU A 2 6.68 -4.80 9.31
CA GLU A 2 7.74 -3.92 8.82
C GLU A 2 7.27 -3.17 7.58
N ILE A 3 7.41 -1.85 7.58
CA ILE A 3 6.98 -1.01 6.47
C ILE A 3 8.20 -0.39 5.79
N LYS A 4 8.34 -0.63 4.49
CA LYS A 4 9.38 -0.02 3.68
C LYS A 4 8.72 0.83 2.61
N ILE A 5 9.16 2.06 2.46
CA ILE A 5 8.62 2.99 1.46
C ILE A 5 9.75 3.42 0.55
N GLN A 6 9.58 3.21 -0.75
CA GLN A 6 10.54 3.58 -1.77
C GLN A 6 9.93 4.61 -2.71
N SER A 7 10.63 5.72 -2.94
CA SER A 7 10.24 6.74 -3.91
C SER A 7 11.09 6.59 -5.16
N VAL A 8 10.47 6.63 -6.34
CA VAL A 8 11.15 6.50 -7.62
C VAL A 8 10.94 7.79 -8.42
N HIS A 9 12.02 8.44 -8.81
CA HIS A 9 12.07 9.68 -9.58
C HIS A 9 11.66 10.94 -8.80
N PHE A 10 11.62 10.88 -7.46
CA PHE A 10 11.34 12.02 -6.60
C PHE A 10 11.69 11.65 -5.16
N ASP A 11 11.70 12.65 -4.28
CA ASP A 11 11.88 12.43 -2.85
C ASP A 11 10.57 12.70 -2.12
N ALA A 12 10.07 11.68 -1.42
CA ALA A 12 8.85 11.84 -0.64
C ALA A 12 9.17 12.63 0.64
N ASP A 13 8.33 13.62 0.97
CA ASP A 13 8.54 14.38 2.18
C ASP A 13 8.02 13.63 3.42
N VAL A 14 8.38 14.15 4.60
CA VAL A 14 8.06 13.50 5.86
C VAL A 14 6.54 13.39 6.05
N LYS A 15 5.80 14.40 5.66
CA LYS A 15 4.34 14.40 5.82
C LYS A 15 3.69 13.28 5.01
N LEU A 16 4.18 13.06 3.80
CA LEU A 16 3.67 11.98 2.95
C LEU A 16 4.01 10.62 3.55
N LEU A 17 5.24 10.45 4.02
CA LEU A 17 5.67 9.20 4.65
C LEU A 17 4.85 8.88 5.89
N GLU A 18 4.60 9.88 6.73
CA GLU A 18 3.79 9.71 7.93
C GLU A 18 2.35 9.35 7.60
N PHE A 19 1.79 10.00 6.57
CA PHE A 19 0.44 9.72 6.10
C PHE A 19 0.31 8.26 5.67
N ILE A 20 1.28 7.80 4.86
CA ILE A 20 1.27 6.42 4.35
C ILE A 20 1.40 5.42 5.49
N GLU A 21 2.35 5.64 6.39
CA GLU A 21 2.54 4.75 7.54
C GLU A 21 1.29 4.64 8.40
N LYS A 22 0.64 5.77 8.64
CA LYS A 22 -0.59 5.80 9.44
C LYS A 22 -1.71 5.01 8.78
N LYS A 23 -1.88 5.20 7.46
CA LYS A 23 -2.94 4.49 6.72
C LYS A 23 -2.68 2.99 6.67
N ILE A 24 -1.43 2.60 6.40
CA ILE A 24 -1.06 1.19 6.32
C ILE A 24 -1.18 0.51 7.67
N SER A 25 -0.81 1.19 8.75
CA SER A 25 -0.89 0.62 10.10
C SER A 25 -2.31 0.21 10.48
N LYS A 26 -3.31 0.85 9.89
CA LYS A 26 -4.70 0.47 10.13
C LYS A 26 -5.04 -0.91 9.59
N LEU A 27 -4.29 -1.40 8.61
CA LEU A 27 -4.54 -2.73 8.06
C LEU A 27 -4.32 -3.83 9.09
N GLN A 28 -3.45 -3.60 10.07
CA GLN A 28 -3.23 -4.56 11.14
C GLN A 28 -4.47 -4.79 12.01
N THR A 29 -5.38 -3.83 12.04
CA THR A 29 -6.62 -3.98 12.82
C THR A 29 -7.55 -5.00 12.17
N PHE A 30 -7.36 -5.28 10.88
CA PHE A 30 -8.17 -6.25 10.15
C PHE A 30 -7.50 -7.61 10.07
N TYR A 31 -6.17 -7.64 10.15
CA TYR A 31 -5.41 -8.88 10.08
C TYR A 31 -4.03 -8.65 10.70
N ASP A 32 -3.79 -9.28 11.85
CA ASP A 32 -2.56 -9.05 12.62
C ASP A 32 -1.37 -9.91 12.16
N HIS A 33 -1.56 -10.76 11.15
CA HIS A 33 -0.49 -11.60 10.62
C HIS A 33 0.21 -11.02 9.39
N ILE A 34 0.09 -9.71 9.17
CA ILE A 34 0.84 -9.05 8.10
C ILE A 34 2.30 -8.98 8.52
N LEU A 35 3.17 -9.63 7.74
CA LEU A 35 4.59 -9.73 8.07
C LEU A 35 5.38 -8.49 7.65
N ALA A 36 5.08 -7.99 6.45
CA ALA A 36 5.80 -6.84 5.90
C ALA A 36 4.94 -6.12 4.88
N VAL A 37 5.23 -4.83 4.69
CA VAL A 37 4.57 -4.00 3.68
C VAL A 37 5.63 -3.25 2.89
N ASP A 38 5.60 -3.40 1.58
CA ASP A 38 6.44 -2.63 0.68
C ASP A 38 5.57 -1.64 -0.07
N VAL A 39 5.91 -0.35 0.02
CA VAL A 39 5.22 0.71 -0.68
C VAL A 39 6.17 1.29 -1.72
N ILE A 40 5.73 1.33 -2.97
CA ILE A 40 6.49 1.92 -4.06
C ILE A 40 5.72 3.10 -4.59
N LEU A 41 6.32 4.28 -4.48
CA LEU A 41 5.76 5.53 -4.97
C LEU A 41 6.55 5.92 -6.21
N LYS A 42 5.88 6.05 -7.33
CA LYS A 42 6.54 6.34 -8.60
C LYS A 42 5.91 7.55 -9.26
N LEU A 43 6.74 8.50 -9.65
CA LEU A 43 6.29 9.64 -10.44
C LEU A 43 6.54 9.30 -11.90
N GLU A 44 5.45 9.07 -12.65
CA GLU A 44 5.55 8.78 -14.09
C GLU A 44 5.13 10.00 -14.89
N SER A 45 5.79 10.19 -16.03
CA SER A 45 5.52 11.30 -16.91
C SER A 45 5.26 10.77 -18.31
N HIS A 46 4.12 11.12 -18.89
CA HIS A 46 3.75 10.76 -20.26
C HIS A 46 3.43 12.06 -21.02
N GLY A 47 4.47 12.66 -21.61
CA GLY A 47 4.30 13.96 -22.24
C GLY A 47 3.99 15.04 -21.21
N GLN A 48 2.80 15.62 -21.28
CA GLN A 48 2.37 16.68 -20.36
C GLN A 48 1.63 16.15 -19.13
N ILE A 49 1.38 14.84 -19.09
CA ILE A 49 0.65 14.22 -17.98
C ILE A 49 1.64 13.65 -16.98
N HIS A 50 1.47 14.03 -15.71
CA HIS A 50 2.28 13.52 -14.61
C HIS A 50 1.40 12.68 -13.71
N ASP A 51 1.61 11.38 -13.75
CA ASP A 51 0.85 10.44 -12.94
C ASP A 51 1.63 10.01 -11.71
N LYS A 52 0.93 9.93 -10.59
CA LYS A 52 1.51 9.45 -9.34
C LYS A 52 0.99 8.05 -9.09
N VAL A 53 1.91 7.09 -9.20
CA VAL A 53 1.60 5.67 -9.06
C VAL A 53 1.94 5.22 -7.65
N THR A 54 0.97 4.60 -6.98
CA THR A 54 1.17 3.99 -5.67
C THR A 54 0.97 2.50 -5.80
N GLU A 55 1.98 1.74 -5.38
CA GLU A 55 1.90 0.28 -5.35
C GLU A 55 2.19 -0.17 -3.93
N ILE A 56 1.32 -1.03 -3.39
CA ILE A 56 1.50 -1.55 -2.03
C ILE A 56 1.44 -3.06 -2.09
N ILE A 57 2.47 -3.70 -1.54
CA ILE A 57 2.57 -5.16 -1.49
C ILE A 57 2.57 -5.58 -0.03
N LEU A 58 1.57 -6.37 0.36
CA LEU A 58 1.51 -6.95 1.70
C LEU A 58 2.04 -8.38 1.65
N THR A 59 3.02 -8.67 2.50
CA THR A 59 3.48 -10.04 2.68
C THR A 59 2.74 -10.63 3.86
N VAL A 60 2.02 -11.70 3.59
CA VAL A 60 1.27 -12.46 4.60
C VAL A 60 1.79 -13.90 4.59
N PRO A 61 1.49 -14.72 5.62
CA PRO A 61 1.98 -16.10 5.61
C PRO A 61 1.54 -16.84 4.35
N GLY A 62 2.51 -17.26 3.56
CA GLY A 62 2.28 -18.06 2.35
C GLY A 62 1.81 -17.32 1.12
N ASN A 63 1.71 -15.98 1.16
CA ASN A 63 1.19 -15.23 0.01
C ASN A 63 1.60 -13.77 0.05
N LYS A 64 1.32 -13.07 -1.05
CA LYS A 64 1.47 -11.62 -1.14
C LYS A 64 0.19 -11.05 -1.74
N LEU A 65 -0.26 -9.95 -1.17
CA LEU A 65 -1.43 -9.22 -1.65
C LEU A 65 -0.97 -7.90 -2.23
N LEU A 66 -1.53 -7.52 -3.36
CA LEU A 66 -1.04 -6.39 -4.13
C LEU A 66 -2.17 -5.42 -4.50
N ALA A 67 -1.89 -4.12 -4.38
CA ALA A 67 -2.75 -3.08 -4.92
C ALA A 67 -1.88 -2.03 -5.62
N LYS A 68 -2.36 -1.52 -6.75
CA LYS A 68 -1.67 -0.49 -7.51
C LYS A 68 -2.70 0.49 -8.04
N GLU A 69 -2.46 1.77 -7.82
CA GLU A 69 -3.35 2.84 -8.26
C GLU A 69 -2.57 3.97 -8.90
N ASN A 70 -3.16 4.59 -9.89
CA ASN A 70 -2.57 5.70 -10.63
C ASN A 70 -3.48 6.91 -10.42
N CYS A 71 -2.99 7.90 -9.67
CA CYS A 71 -3.79 9.04 -9.24
C CYS A 71 -3.04 10.35 -9.40
N LYS A 72 -3.71 11.46 -9.12
CA LYS A 72 -3.09 12.78 -9.17
C LYS A 72 -2.28 13.10 -7.92
N THR A 73 -2.58 12.44 -6.80
CA THR A 73 -1.81 12.59 -5.57
C THR A 73 -1.47 11.21 -5.01
N PHE A 74 -0.36 11.13 -4.26
CA PHE A 74 0.01 9.89 -3.60
C PHE A 74 -0.91 9.58 -2.43
N GLU A 75 -1.49 10.61 -1.80
CA GLU A 75 -2.45 10.44 -0.72
C GLU A 75 -3.70 9.71 -1.21
N GLU A 76 -4.22 10.15 -2.36
CA GLU A 76 -5.38 9.49 -2.97
C GLU A 76 -5.05 8.05 -3.36
N GLY A 77 -3.89 7.86 -3.99
CA GLY A 77 -3.45 6.52 -4.37
C GLY A 77 -3.30 5.59 -3.17
N THR A 78 -2.76 6.12 -2.07
CA THR A 78 -2.62 5.35 -0.83
C THR A 78 -3.98 4.95 -0.26
N ASP A 79 -4.92 5.89 -0.22
CA ASP A 79 -6.27 5.60 0.28
C ASP A 79 -6.96 4.51 -0.55
N LEU A 80 -6.86 4.61 -1.87
CA LEU A 80 -7.47 3.61 -2.76
C LEU A 80 -6.81 2.25 -2.61
N CYS A 81 -5.47 2.21 -2.54
CA CYS A 81 -4.75 0.96 -2.34
C CYS A 81 -5.12 0.30 -1.02
N VAL A 82 -5.20 1.09 0.06
CA VAL A 82 -5.54 0.56 1.38
C VAL A 82 -6.96 -0.01 1.37
N ASP A 83 -7.91 0.64 0.70
CA ASP A 83 -9.27 0.13 0.56
C ASP A 83 -9.30 -1.22 -0.14
N VAL A 84 -8.55 -1.35 -1.24
CA VAL A 84 -8.47 -2.60 -1.99
C VAL A 84 -7.85 -3.69 -1.12
N LEU A 85 -6.74 -3.37 -0.45
CA LEU A 85 -6.03 -4.33 0.39
C LEU A 85 -6.84 -4.76 1.60
N LYS A 86 -7.62 -3.83 2.17
CA LYS A 86 -8.50 -4.17 3.27
C LYS A 86 -9.47 -5.29 2.87
N ARG A 87 -10.08 -5.17 1.69
CA ARG A 87 -10.98 -6.20 1.18
C ARG A 87 -10.26 -7.51 0.90
N GLN A 88 -9.06 -7.43 0.33
CA GLN A 88 -8.25 -8.63 0.05
C GLN A 88 -7.83 -9.32 1.35
N VAL A 89 -7.43 -8.55 2.35
CA VAL A 89 -7.01 -9.08 3.65
C VAL A 89 -8.16 -9.81 4.35
N VAL A 90 -9.35 -9.22 4.32
CA VAL A 90 -10.52 -9.84 4.93
C VAL A 90 -10.84 -11.18 4.25
N LYS A 91 -10.78 -11.21 2.92
CA LYS A 91 -11.01 -12.45 2.17
C LYS A 91 -9.94 -13.48 2.47
N TYR A 92 -8.68 -13.04 2.53
CA TYR A 92 -7.56 -13.95 2.82
C TYR A 92 -7.71 -14.56 4.21
N LYS A 93 -8.05 -13.73 5.20
CA LYS A 93 -8.27 -14.17 6.57
C LYS A 93 -9.37 -15.23 6.66
N GLU A 94 -10.47 -15.00 5.93
CA GLU A 94 -11.59 -15.95 5.92
C GLU A 94 -11.20 -17.28 5.31
N LYS A 95 -10.41 -17.28 4.24
CA LYS A 95 -9.97 -18.50 3.58
C LYS A 95 -8.94 -19.28 4.39
N HIS A 96 -8.17 -18.61 5.23
CA HIS A 96 -7.07 -19.22 5.95
C HIS A 96 -7.33 -19.26 7.45
N ARG A 97 -8.60 -19.18 7.83
CA ARG A 97 -8.98 -19.26 9.22
C ARG A 97 -8.86 -20.71 9.71
N ASP A 98 -8.25 -20.87 10.87
CA ASP A 98 -8.14 -22.18 11.51
C ASP A 98 -9.50 -22.63 12.03
N HIS A 99 -9.75 -23.89 11.89
CA HIS A 99 -10.99 -24.52 12.33
C HIS A 99 -10.75 -25.45 13.48
#